data_d9b1ed16f20797f31594a127fc84fb55
#
_entry.id   d9b1ed16f20797f31594a127fc84fb55
#
_cell.length_a   1.000
_cell.length_b   1.000
_cell.length_c   1.000
_cell.angle_alpha   90.00
_cell.angle_beta   90.00
_cell.angle_gamma   90.00
#
_symmetry.space_group_name_H-M   'P 1'
#
loop_
_entity.id
_entity.type
_entity.pdbx_description
1 polymer ?
#
loop_
_entity_poly.entity_id
_entity_poly.type
_entity_poly.pdbx_seq_one_letter_code
_entity_poly.pdbx_strand_id
1 'polypeptide(L)'
;MIAMMQIDIGGRAIEYRVIPGPVSERPPLVFLHEGLGCAALWRDFPDKVARDIGVPALVYSRFGYGHSAGLERPRTPRYLHEEALDVLPALLDRLGIAQPLLIGQSDGASIALIHAASGARPVAGIVAMAPHV
;
A
#
# COMPACT_ATOMS: atom_id res chain seq x y z
N MET A 1 -6.18 -15.37 12.58
CA MET A 1 -6.60 -14.15 11.87
C MET A 1 -5.72 -13.00 12.27
N ILE A 2 -5.21 -12.25 11.31
CA ILE A 2 -4.38 -11.08 11.56
C ILE A 2 -5.29 -9.87 11.78
N ALA A 3 -5.15 -9.24 12.94
CA ALA A 3 -5.99 -8.09 13.30
C ALA A 3 -5.59 -6.85 12.49
N MET A 4 -6.57 -6.03 12.16
CA MET A 4 -6.33 -4.71 11.59
C MET A 4 -5.82 -3.78 12.69
N MET A 5 -4.85 -2.95 12.33
CA MET A 5 -4.27 -1.94 13.20
C MET A 5 -4.50 -0.55 12.59
N GLN A 6 -4.22 0.48 13.36
CA GLN A 6 -4.29 1.86 12.86
C GLN A 6 -3.00 2.58 13.16
N ILE A 7 -2.62 3.47 12.25
CA ILE A 7 -1.44 4.32 12.39
C ILE A 7 -1.80 5.74 11.95
N ASP A 8 -1.24 6.72 12.66
CA ASP A 8 -1.46 8.12 12.34
C ASP A 8 -0.49 8.58 11.24
N ILE A 9 -1.04 9.12 10.16
CA ILE A 9 -0.27 9.71 9.08
C ILE A 9 -0.78 11.14 8.88
N GLY A 10 0.03 12.11 9.32
CA GLY A 10 -0.34 13.52 9.20
C GLY A 10 -1.57 13.92 9.99
N GLY A 11 -1.81 13.29 11.15
CA GLY A 11 -2.96 13.55 12.00
C GLY A 11 -4.21 12.77 11.65
N ARG A 12 -4.14 11.82 10.71
CA ARG A 12 -5.28 11.03 10.23
C ARG A 12 -4.95 9.55 10.28
N ALA A 13 -5.93 8.72 10.68
CA ALA A 13 -5.71 7.30 10.86
C ALA A 13 -5.80 6.52 9.53
N ILE A 14 -4.83 5.63 9.32
CA ILE A 14 -4.86 4.62 8.25
C ILE A 14 -4.99 3.26 8.89
N GLU A 15 -5.96 2.46 8.42
CA GLU A 15 -6.04 1.06 8.82
C GLU A 15 -5.08 0.22 7.98
N TYR A 16 -4.43 -0.73 8.64
CA TYR A 16 -3.50 -1.61 7.96
C TYR A 16 -3.38 -2.93 8.71
N ARG A 17 -2.86 -3.95 8.03
CA ARG A 17 -2.42 -5.17 8.68
C ARG A 17 -1.06 -5.59 8.12
N VAL A 18 -0.28 -6.22 8.97
CA VAL A 18 1.01 -6.76 8.59
C VAL A 18 0.91 -8.28 8.59
N ILE A 19 1.28 -8.89 7.47
CA ILE A 19 1.38 -10.34 7.36
C ILE A 19 2.81 -10.69 7.76
N PRO A 20 3.01 -11.42 8.85
CA PRO A 20 4.37 -11.77 9.27
C PRO A 20 5.04 -12.72 8.29
N GLY A 21 6.35 -12.63 8.21
CA GLY A 21 7.16 -13.51 7.40
C GLY A 21 8.57 -13.59 7.96
N PRO A 22 9.40 -14.52 7.47
CA PRO A 22 10.76 -14.65 7.95
C PRO A 22 11.58 -13.41 7.61
N VAL A 23 12.53 -13.08 8.50
CA VAL A 23 13.53 -12.05 8.21
C VAL A 23 14.45 -12.61 7.13
N SER A 24 14.56 -11.89 6.03
CA SER A 24 15.40 -12.28 4.91
C SER A 24 15.85 -11.06 4.12
N GLU A 25 16.73 -11.27 3.15
CA GLU A 25 17.15 -10.21 2.23
C GLU A 25 16.12 -9.92 1.15
N ARG A 26 15.07 -10.76 1.05
CA ARG A 26 14.00 -10.53 0.08
C ARG A 26 13.16 -9.34 0.49
N PRO A 27 12.66 -8.57 -0.48
CA PRO A 27 11.86 -7.40 -0.19
C PRO A 27 10.50 -7.80 0.41
N PRO A 28 9.99 -7.00 1.37
CA PRO A 28 8.60 -7.15 1.80
C PRO A 28 7.66 -6.71 0.69
N LEU A 29 6.41 -7.20 0.74
CA LEU A 29 5.37 -6.83 -0.21
C LEU A 29 4.52 -5.71 0.36
N VAL A 30 4.06 -4.80 -0.49
CA VAL A 30 3.07 -3.78 -0.13
C VAL A 30 1.95 -3.82 -1.15
N PHE A 31 0.72 -4.02 -0.67
CA PHE A 31 -0.47 -4.17 -1.52
C PHE A 31 -1.24 -2.85 -1.58
N LEU A 32 -1.48 -2.37 -2.79
CA LEU A 32 -2.17 -1.11 -3.09
C LEU A 32 -3.50 -1.42 -3.77
N HIS A 33 -4.62 -1.16 -3.09
CA HIS A 33 -5.94 -1.57 -3.56
C HIS A 33 -6.47 -0.70 -4.70
N GLU A 34 -7.51 -1.20 -5.37
CA GLU A 34 -8.22 -0.53 -6.45
C GLU A 34 -9.10 0.63 -5.95
N GLY A 35 -9.71 1.36 -6.89
CA GLY A 35 -10.51 2.56 -6.59
C GLY A 35 -11.83 2.30 -5.87
N LEU A 36 -12.29 1.06 -5.82
CA LEU A 36 -13.50 0.66 -5.11
C LEU A 36 -13.19 -0.35 -4.01
N GLY A 37 -11.92 -0.50 -3.64
CA GLY A 37 -11.46 -1.50 -2.70
C GLY A 37 -11.07 -0.95 -1.35
N CYS A 38 -10.50 -1.83 -0.55
CA CYS A 38 -9.87 -1.52 0.73
C CYS A 38 -9.01 -2.73 1.12
N ALA A 39 -8.33 -2.64 2.27
CA ALA A 39 -7.49 -3.75 2.74
C ALA A 39 -8.26 -5.07 2.84
N ALA A 40 -9.48 -5.03 3.38
CA ALA A 40 -10.28 -6.24 3.58
C ALA A 40 -10.73 -6.91 2.28
N LEU A 41 -10.92 -6.13 1.21
CA LEU A 41 -11.39 -6.69 -0.06
C LEU A 41 -10.34 -7.50 -0.82
N TRP A 42 -9.08 -7.40 -0.44
CA TRP A 42 -8.06 -8.33 -0.93
C TRP A 42 -8.28 -9.76 -0.44
N ARG A 43 -9.07 -9.93 0.63
CA ARG A 43 -9.33 -11.20 1.30
C ARG A 43 -8.03 -11.87 1.70
N ASP A 44 -7.82 -13.14 1.33
CA ASP A 44 -6.61 -13.90 1.68
C ASP A 44 -5.55 -13.93 0.57
N PHE A 45 -5.77 -13.19 -0.51
CA PHE A 45 -4.80 -13.15 -1.62
C PHE A 45 -3.42 -12.67 -1.15
N PRO A 46 -3.30 -11.55 -0.40
CA PRO A 46 -2.00 -11.14 0.12
C PRO A 46 -1.34 -12.18 1.01
N ASP A 47 -2.13 -12.85 1.84
CA ASP A 47 -1.62 -13.89 2.74
C ASP A 47 -1.03 -15.06 1.97
N LYS A 48 -1.71 -15.49 0.92
CA LYS A 48 -1.23 -16.60 0.08
C LYS A 48 0.04 -16.22 -0.67
N VAL A 49 0.08 -15.03 -1.26
CA VAL A 49 1.26 -14.56 -2.00
C VAL A 49 2.46 -14.42 -1.07
N ALA A 50 2.27 -13.78 0.07
CA ALA A 50 3.35 -13.58 1.04
C ALA A 50 3.89 -14.92 1.54
N ARG A 51 3.00 -15.88 1.84
CA ARG A 51 3.40 -17.20 2.30
C ARG A 51 4.17 -17.98 1.22
N ASP A 52 3.68 -17.93 -0.02
CA ASP A 52 4.31 -18.68 -1.11
C ASP A 52 5.69 -18.12 -1.45
N ILE A 53 5.86 -16.81 -1.35
CA ILE A 53 7.16 -16.16 -1.58
C ILE A 53 8.05 -16.26 -0.33
N GLY A 54 7.45 -16.32 0.85
CA GLY A 54 8.19 -16.40 2.11
C GLY A 54 8.70 -15.06 2.59
N VAL A 55 7.89 -14.01 2.50
CA VAL A 55 8.24 -12.65 2.93
C VAL A 55 7.09 -12.02 3.69
N PRO A 56 7.35 -11.00 4.54
CA PRO A 56 6.27 -10.24 5.16
C PRO A 56 5.57 -9.34 4.15
N ALA A 57 4.36 -8.92 4.50
CA ALA A 57 3.59 -8.03 3.63
C ALA A 57 2.81 -7.00 4.45
N LEU A 58 2.59 -5.85 3.83
CA LEU A 58 1.72 -4.78 4.32
C LEU A 58 0.51 -4.67 3.42
N VAL A 59 -0.67 -4.61 4.03
CA VAL A 59 -1.93 -4.35 3.34
C VAL A 59 -2.60 -3.19 4.04
N TYR A 60 -2.93 -2.12 3.33
CA TYR A 60 -3.55 -0.95 3.96
C TYR A 60 -4.69 -0.40 3.12
N SER A 61 -5.56 0.37 3.76
CA SER A 61 -6.64 1.10 3.09
C SER A 61 -6.26 2.57 2.96
N ARG A 62 -6.36 3.12 1.76
CA ARG A 62 -6.12 4.54 1.52
C ARG A 62 -7.15 5.39 2.27
N PHE A 63 -6.86 6.67 2.47
CA PHE A 63 -7.83 7.62 3.02
C PHE A 63 -9.11 7.59 2.19
N GLY A 64 -10.26 7.57 2.86
CA GLY A 64 -11.56 7.47 2.23
C GLY A 64 -12.04 6.05 1.99
N TYR A 65 -11.25 5.03 2.34
CA TYR A 65 -11.60 3.62 2.14
C TYR A 65 -11.50 2.84 3.44
N GLY A 66 -12.28 1.76 3.52
CA GLY A 66 -12.29 0.89 4.68
C GLY A 66 -12.53 1.68 5.97
N HIS A 67 -11.72 1.40 7.00
CA HIS A 67 -11.80 2.10 8.28
C HIS A 67 -10.72 3.17 8.43
N SER A 68 -10.01 3.50 7.34
CA SER A 68 -9.12 4.67 7.34
C SER A 68 -9.94 5.95 7.42
N ALA A 69 -9.30 7.06 7.84
CA ALA A 69 -9.97 8.34 7.93
C ALA A 69 -10.61 8.73 6.60
N GLY A 70 -11.77 9.36 6.67
CA GLY A 70 -12.48 9.83 5.48
C GLY A 70 -11.73 10.97 4.78
N LEU A 71 -12.18 11.28 3.58
CA LEU A 71 -11.64 12.41 2.83
C LEU A 71 -12.07 13.72 3.48
N GLU A 72 -11.12 14.63 3.68
CA GLU A 72 -11.41 15.96 4.24
C GLU A 72 -11.98 16.91 3.19
N ARG A 73 -11.70 16.62 1.94
CA ARG A 73 -12.11 17.41 0.76
C ARG A 73 -12.37 16.46 -0.40
N PRO A 74 -13.14 16.89 -1.42
CA PRO A 74 -13.27 16.11 -2.64
C PRO A 74 -11.91 15.82 -3.26
N ARG A 75 -11.79 14.68 -3.94
CA ARG A 75 -10.58 14.32 -4.64
C ARG A 75 -10.28 15.32 -5.75
N THR A 76 -9.00 15.65 -5.89
CA THR A 76 -8.49 16.44 -7.00
C THR A 76 -8.08 15.50 -8.14
N PRO A 77 -7.86 16.04 -9.36
CA PRO A 77 -7.29 15.24 -10.44
C PRO A 77 -5.92 14.65 -10.11
N ARG A 78 -5.28 15.13 -9.04
CA ARG A 78 -3.95 14.64 -8.60
C ARG A 78 -4.01 13.61 -7.49
N TYR A 79 -5.17 13.02 -7.22
CA TYR A 79 -5.32 12.13 -6.04
C TYR A 79 -4.37 10.93 -6.06
N LEU A 80 -4.08 10.37 -7.24
CA LEU A 80 -3.13 9.27 -7.37
C LEU A 80 -1.70 9.74 -7.09
N HIS A 81 -1.33 10.94 -7.53
CA HIS A 81 -0.03 11.53 -7.27
C HIS A 81 0.15 11.87 -5.80
N GLU A 82 -0.88 12.41 -5.15
CA GLU A 82 -0.85 12.72 -3.72
C GLU A 82 -0.63 11.45 -2.90
N GLU A 83 -1.32 10.37 -3.24
CA GLU A 83 -1.12 9.09 -2.57
C GLU A 83 0.30 8.57 -2.79
N ALA A 84 0.76 8.57 -4.02
CA ALA A 84 2.05 8.00 -4.38
C ALA A 84 3.24 8.79 -3.82
N LEU A 85 3.13 10.11 -3.75
CA LEU A 85 4.26 10.99 -3.44
C LEU A 85 4.25 11.48 -1.99
N ASP A 86 3.09 11.50 -1.33
CA ASP A 86 2.96 12.03 0.03
C ASP A 86 2.58 10.96 1.05
N VAL A 87 1.47 10.25 0.81
CA VAL A 87 0.91 9.32 1.79
C VAL A 87 1.72 8.03 1.87
N LEU A 88 1.94 7.38 0.73
CA LEU A 88 2.67 6.11 0.69
C LEU A 88 4.09 6.23 1.26
N PRO A 89 4.88 7.25 0.89
CA PRO A 89 6.21 7.42 1.49
C PRO A 89 6.15 7.60 3.00
N ALA A 90 5.20 8.39 3.51
CA ALA A 90 5.06 8.61 4.95
C ALA A 90 4.69 7.31 5.69
N LEU A 91 3.81 6.51 5.10
CA LEU A 91 3.42 5.23 5.67
C LEU A 91 4.61 4.25 5.71
N LEU A 92 5.35 4.15 4.61
CA LEU A 92 6.53 3.28 4.55
C LEU A 92 7.58 3.69 5.59
N ASP A 93 7.79 5.00 5.78
CA ASP A 93 8.72 5.49 6.80
C ASP A 93 8.27 5.13 8.20
N ARG A 94 7.00 5.38 8.51
CA ARG A 94 6.45 5.09 9.83
C ARG A 94 6.53 3.61 10.18
N LEU A 95 6.42 2.73 9.20
CA LEU A 95 6.46 1.28 9.39
C LEU A 95 7.85 0.69 9.16
N GLY A 96 8.83 1.52 8.80
CA GLY A 96 10.22 1.06 8.63
C GLY A 96 10.42 0.18 7.40
N ILE A 97 9.64 0.38 6.36
CA ILE A 97 9.75 -0.39 5.12
C ILE A 97 10.62 0.39 4.13
N ALA A 98 11.83 -0.11 3.85
CA ALA A 98 12.82 0.64 3.09
C ALA A 98 12.72 0.42 1.58
N GLN A 99 12.51 -0.79 1.13
CA GLN A 99 12.64 -1.15 -0.28
C GLN A 99 11.63 -2.24 -0.66
N PRO A 100 10.33 -1.89 -0.70
CA PRO A 100 9.29 -2.88 -0.94
C PRO A 100 9.15 -3.29 -2.40
N LEU A 101 8.54 -4.46 -2.62
CA LEU A 101 7.93 -4.80 -3.89
C LEU A 101 6.46 -4.38 -3.81
N LEU A 102 6.04 -3.49 -4.71
CA LEU A 102 4.68 -2.96 -4.71
C LEU A 102 3.79 -3.81 -5.61
N ILE A 103 2.64 -4.22 -5.08
CA ILE A 103 1.64 -4.97 -5.84
C ILE A 103 0.37 -4.14 -5.86
N GLY A 104 0.04 -3.59 -7.01
CA GLY A 104 -1.09 -2.68 -7.16
C GLY A 104 -2.07 -3.11 -8.22
N GLN A 105 -3.35 -2.81 -7.99
CA GLN A 105 -4.43 -3.08 -8.92
C GLN A 105 -5.18 -1.80 -9.23
N SER A 106 -5.39 -1.51 -10.52
CA SER A 106 -6.12 -0.35 -11.01
C SER A 106 -5.52 0.95 -10.45
N ASP A 107 -6.24 1.71 -9.61
CA ASP A 107 -5.69 2.89 -8.93
C ASP A 107 -4.37 2.57 -8.22
N GLY A 108 -4.32 1.43 -7.53
CA GLY A 108 -3.12 1.00 -6.82
C GLY A 108 -1.95 0.73 -7.75
N ALA A 109 -2.20 0.21 -8.94
CA ALA A 109 -1.17 0.00 -9.95
C ALA A 109 -0.60 1.34 -10.43
N SER A 110 -1.47 2.32 -10.67
CA SER A 110 -1.04 3.66 -11.07
C SER A 110 -0.23 4.35 -9.98
N ILE A 111 -0.66 4.20 -8.72
CA ILE A 111 0.07 4.73 -7.56
C ILE A 111 1.47 4.12 -7.49
N ALA A 112 1.57 2.79 -7.66
CA ALA A 112 2.86 2.11 -7.65
C ALA A 112 3.81 2.65 -8.73
N LEU A 113 3.29 2.84 -9.94
CA LEU A 113 4.09 3.35 -11.06
C LEU A 113 4.56 4.78 -10.81
N ILE A 114 3.67 5.65 -10.31
CA ILE A 114 4.02 7.04 -10.01
C ILE A 114 5.07 7.08 -8.90
N HIS A 115 4.88 6.30 -7.84
CA HIS A 115 5.82 6.24 -6.73
C HIS A 115 7.22 5.81 -7.18
N ALA A 116 7.30 4.73 -7.95
CA ALA A 116 8.58 4.24 -8.45
C ALA A 116 9.24 5.23 -9.42
N ALA A 117 8.46 5.83 -10.31
CA ALA A 117 8.98 6.79 -11.28
C ALA A 117 9.50 8.06 -10.63
N SER A 118 9.01 8.43 -9.46
CA SER A 118 9.46 9.63 -8.76
C SER A 118 10.92 9.54 -8.33
N GLY A 119 11.44 8.33 -8.11
CA GLY A 119 12.80 8.11 -7.66
C GLY A 119 13.09 8.59 -6.24
N ALA A 120 12.07 9.07 -5.52
CA ALA A 120 12.26 9.60 -4.17
C ALA A 120 12.63 8.50 -3.18
N ARG A 121 12.17 7.26 -3.42
CA ARG A 121 12.47 6.11 -2.59
C ARG A 121 12.70 4.89 -3.46
N PRO A 122 13.65 4.02 -3.08
CA PRO A 122 13.89 2.80 -3.83
C PRO A 122 12.72 1.82 -3.66
N VAL A 123 12.38 1.14 -4.74
CA VAL A 123 11.47 0.00 -4.71
C VAL A 123 12.20 -1.21 -5.29
N ALA A 124 11.88 -2.39 -4.76
CA ALA A 124 12.50 -3.62 -5.27
C ALA A 124 11.89 -4.05 -6.60
N GLY A 125 10.64 -3.70 -6.83
CA GLY A 125 9.92 -4.03 -8.05
C GLY A 125 8.46 -3.63 -7.95
N ILE A 126 7.75 -3.81 -9.05
CA ILE A 126 6.33 -3.50 -9.15
C ILE A 126 5.62 -4.64 -9.89
N VAL A 127 4.45 -5.03 -9.37
CA VAL A 127 3.47 -5.79 -10.10
C VAL A 127 2.26 -4.87 -10.31
N ALA A 128 2.08 -4.39 -11.53
CA ALA A 128 1.01 -3.45 -11.85
C ALA A 128 -0.08 -4.17 -12.65
N MET A 129 -1.25 -4.30 -12.04
CA MET A 129 -2.40 -4.97 -12.64
C MET A 129 -3.44 -3.94 -13.06
N ALA A 130 -3.67 -3.82 -14.36
CA ALA A 130 -4.65 -2.91 -14.97
C ALA A 130 -4.48 -1.45 -14.55
N PRO A 131 -3.29 -0.85 -14.71
CA PRO A 131 -3.09 0.55 -14.35
C PRO A 131 -3.90 1.48 -15.26
N HIS A 132 -4.23 2.66 -14.76
CA HIS A 132 -4.81 3.73 -15.58
C HIS A 132 -3.69 4.44 -16.33
N VAL A 133 -3.95 4.77 -17.56
CA VAL A 133 -3.01 5.50 -18.42
C VAL A 133 -3.59 6.86 -18.83
#